data_0f01630cabcc467d7d9d170446d0b7d7
#
_entry.id   0f01630cabcc467d7d9d170446d0b7d7
#
_cell.length_a   1.000
_cell.length_b   1.000
_cell.length_c   1.000
_cell.angle_alpha   90.00
_cell.angle_beta   90.00
_cell.angle_gamma   90.00
#
_symmetry.space_group_name_H-M   'P 1'
#
loop_
_entity.id
_entity.type
_entity.pdbx_description
1 polymer ?
#
loop_
_entity_poly.entity_id
_entity_poly.type
_entity_poly.pdbx_seq_one_letter_code
_entity_poly.pdbx_strand_id
1 'polypeptide(L)'
;ADAERDIRGFALKFYTEEGNWDMVGNNTPVFFFRDPMKFIDLNHAVKRDPRTNMRSPNTNWDFWSSLPEALLQVTIIMGDRGIPSSYRHMHGFSSHAYSFINADNVRTWVKFHFRSEQGIQNLTDQEAQNVVGMDRESHQRDLYTAIEKGMYPKWKMYVQLMSEDEANQMKNNPFYLTKMWYKYD
;
A
#
# COMPACT_ATOMS: atom_id res chain seq x y z
N ALA A 1 -12.10 0.08 -12.24
CA ALA A 1 -11.62 -1.20 -12.77
C ALA A 1 -10.31 -1.59 -12.09
N ASP A 2 -9.99 -2.88 -12.04
CA ASP A 2 -8.81 -3.38 -11.29
C ASP A 2 -7.48 -2.85 -11.84
N ALA A 3 -7.38 -2.63 -13.14
CA ALA A 3 -6.16 -2.14 -13.79
C ALA A 3 -6.05 -0.60 -13.84
N GLU A 4 -6.98 0.14 -13.21
CA GLU A 4 -6.84 1.60 -13.08
C GLU A 4 -5.58 1.96 -12.28
N ARG A 5 -4.98 3.10 -12.61
CA ARG A 5 -3.85 3.65 -11.85
C ARG A 5 -4.33 4.09 -10.47
N ASP A 6 -3.94 3.34 -9.47
CA ASP A 6 -4.28 3.58 -8.07
C ASP A 6 -3.38 2.74 -7.15
N ILE A 7 -3.42 2.98 -5.85
CA ILE A 7 -2.91 2.05 -4.84
C ILE A 7 -3.75 0.78 -4.81
N ARG A 8 -3.11 -0.34 -4.49
CA ARG A 8 -3.79 -1.63 -4.24
C ARG A 8 -3.79 -1.92 -2.74
N GLY A 9 -4.92 -2.36 -2.22
CA GLY A 9 -4.99 -2.89 -0.86
C GLY A 9 -4.21 -4.20 -0.73
N PHE A 10 -3.55 -4.40 0.40
CA PHE A 10 -2.88 -5.63 0.77
C PHE A 10 -3.07 -5.84 2.25
N ALA A 11 -4.04 -6.65 2.63
CA ALA A 11 -4.40 -6.89 4.01
C ALA A 11 -4.21 -8.37 4.38
N LEU A 12 -3.81 -8.61 5.63
CA LEU A 12 -3.72 -9.96 6.19
C LEU A 12 -4.49 -10.04 7.50
N LYS A 13 -5.14 -11.15 7.71
CA LYS A 13 -5.72 -11.53 8.97
C LYS A 13 -4.93 -12.70 9.55
N PHE A 14 -4.36 -12.51 10.72
CA PHE A 14 -3.69 -13.55 11.48
C PHE A 14 -4.67 -14.12 12.51
N TYR A 15 -4.92 -15.40 12.41
CA TYR A 15 -5.75 -16.13 13.37
C TYR A 15 -4.84 -16.68 14.45
N THR A 16 -4.92 -16.13 15.66
CA THR A 16 -4.10 -16.53 16.81
C THR A 16 -4.98 -17.13 17.91
N GLU A 17 -4.35 -17.81 18.88
CA GLU A 17 -5.06 -18.36 20.02
C GLU A 17 -5.73 -17.28 20.89
N GLU A 18 -5.15 -16.08 20.96
CA GLU A 18 -5.68 -14.95 21.71
C GLU A 18 -6.75 -14.14 20.94
N GLY A 19 -6.93 -14.43 19.64
CA GLY A 19 -7.89 -13.73 18.76
C GLY A 19 -7.29 -13.37 17.41
N ASN A 20 -8.07 -12.64 16.62
CA ASN A 20 -7.65 -12.23 15.28
C ASN A 20 -6.80 -10.95 15.36
N TRP A 21 -5.70 -10.93 14.63
CA TRP A 21 -4.89 -9.75 14.41
C TRP A 21 -4.88 -9.38 12.94
N ASP A 22 -5.34 -8.17 12.62
CA ASP A 22 -5.47 -7.70 11.25
C ASP A 22 -4.38 -6.67 10.93
N MET A 23 -3.68 -6.88 9.83
CA MET A 23 -2.75 -5.92 9.26
C MET A 23 -3.36 -5.34 7.98
N VAL A 24 -3.60 -4.05 7.99
CA VAL A 24 -4.01 -3.30 6.80
C VAL A 24 -2.78 -2.68 6.14
N GLY A 25 -2.63 -2.88 4.84
CA GLY A 25 -1.50 -2.38 4.09
C GLY A 25 -1.85 -2.10 2.62
N ASN A 26 -0.82 -1.74 1.87
CA ASN A 26 -0.92 -1.42 0.45
C ASN A 26 0.27 -2.02 -0.32
N ASN A 27 0.22 -1.89 -1.64
CA ASN A 27 1.36 -2.23 -2.51
C ASN A 27 2.46 -1.16 -2.52
N THR A 28 2.35 -0.15 -1.68
CA THR A 28 3.31 0.95 -1.53
C THR A 28 3.85 1.01 -0.11
N PRO A 29 5.15 1.31 0.09
CA PRO A 29 5.78 1.29 1.41
C PRO A 29 5.48 2.52 2.28
N VAL A 30 4.83 3.53 1.73
CA VAL A 30 4.46 4.79 2.39
C VAL A 30 2.99 5.11 2.15
N PHE A 31 2.48 6.16 2.81
CA PHE A 31 1.13 6.66 2.65
C PHE A 31 1.15 8.17 2.33
N PHE A 32 0.02 8.75 1.95
CA PHE A 32 -0.06 10.13 1.47
C PHE A 32 0.26 11.18 2.54
N PHE A 33 -0.16 10.95 3.79
CA PHE A 33 -0.08 11.94 4.87
C PHE A 33 0.04 11.27 6.24
N ARG A 34 0.36 12.08 7.24
CA ARG A 34 0.52 11.67 8.64
C ARG A 34 -0.74 11.89 9.46
N ASP A 35 -1.49 12.94 9.13
CA ASP A 35 -2.68 13.35 9.86
C ASP A 35 -3.91 12.57 9.37
N PRO A 36 -4.56 11.74 10.23
CA PRO A 36 -5.73 10.96 9.83
C PRO A 36 -6.94 11.82 9.42
N MET A 37 -7.03 13.07 9.86
CA MET A 37 -8.12 13.97 9.44
C MET A 37 -8.06 14.26 7.95
N LYS A 38 -6.88 14.29 7.34
CA LYS A 38 -6.70 14.46 5.89
C LYS A 38 -7.21 13.28 5.06
N PHE A 39 -7.52 12.15 5.69
CA PHE A 39 -8.12 11.01 5.00
C PHE A 39 -9.52 11.34 4.44
N ILE A 40 -10.27 12.15 5.16
CA ILE A 40 -11.59 12.64 4.71
C ILE A 40 -11.41 13.51 3.47
N ASP A 41 -10.46 14.44 3.50
CA ASP A 41 -10.15 15.34 2.38
C ASP A 41 -9.66 14.55 1.15
N LEU A 42 -8.77 13.56 1.34
CA LEU A 42 -8.34 12.67 0.27
C LEU A 42 -9.53 11.97 -0.40
N ASN A 43 -10.44 11.41 0.40
CA ASN A 43 -11.61 10.74 -0.15
C ASN A 43 -12.49 11.67 -0.97
N HIS A 44 -12.70 12.90 -0.52
CA HIS A 44 -13.46 13.90 -1.27
C HIS A 44 -12.73 14.34 -2.56
N ALA A 45 -11.40 14.42 -2.52
CA ALA A 45 -10.61 14.83 -3.69
C ALA A 45 -10.56 13.76 -4.79
N VAL A 46 -10.38 12.48 -4.41
CA VAL A 46 -10.14 11.38 -5.36
C VAL A 46 -11.41 10.61 -5.75
N LYS A 47 -12.48 10.74 -4.97
CA LYS A 47 -13.77 10.07 -5.25
C LYS A 47 -14.67 10.95 -6.11
N ARG A 48 -15.92 10.59 -6.20
CA ARG A 48 -16.92 11.29 -7.01
C ARG A 48 -17.56 12.44 -6.23
N ASP A 49 -17.75 13.58 -6.89
CA ASP A 49 -18.50 14.70 -6.34
C ASP A 49 -19.92 14.25 -5.95
N PRO A 50 -20.41 14.56 -4.73
CA PRO A 50 -21.70 14.04 -4.24
C PRO A 50 -22.91 14.60 -5.01
N ARG A 51 -22.77 15.75 -5.68
CA ARG A 51 -23.87 16.36 -6.46
C ARG A 51 -23.93 15.86 -7.89
N THR A 52 -22.75 15.75 -8.52
CA THR A 52 -22.65 15.44 -9.95
C THR A 52 -22.35 13.99 -10.25
N ASN A 53 -21.88 13.23 -9.25
CA ASN A 53 -21.36 11.87 -9.37
C ASN A 53 -20.22 11.72 -10.38
N MET A 54 -19.46 12.78 -10.62
CA MET A 54 -18.31 12.80 -11.54
C MET A 54 -17.00 12.90 -10.75
N ARG A 55 -15.94 12.29 -11.27
CA ARG A 55 -14.56 12.52 -10.80
C ARG A 55 -14.03 13.82 -11.41
N SER A 56 -13.21 14.54 -10.67
CA SER A 56 -12.54 15.76 -11.12
C SER A 56 -11.02 15.59 -11.02
N PRO A 57 -10.30 15.50 -12.14
CA PRO A 57 -8.83 15.50 -12.12
C PRO A 57 -8.25 16.77 -11.48
N ASN A 58 -8.91 17.92 -11.69
CA ASN A 58 -8.47 19.18 -11.11
C ASN A 58 -8.52 19.15 -9.59
N THR A 59 -9.62 18.68 -8.99
CA THR A 59 -9.75 18.55 -7.53
C THR A 59 -8.70 17.61 -6.97
N ASN A 60 -8.45 16.50 -7.67
CA ASN A 60 -7.46 15.51 -7.28
C ASN A 60 -6.03 16.09 -7.25
N TRP A 61 -5.63 16.76 -8.32
CA TRP A 61 -4.31 17.39 -8.41
C TRP A 61 -4.15 18.62 -7.53
N ASP A 62 -5.22 19.40 -7.31
CA ASP A 62 -5.23 20.51 -6.37
C ASP A 62 -4.92 20.02 -4.95
N PHE A 63 -5.57 18.94 -4.51
CA PHE A 63 -5.28 18.32 -3.22
C PHE A 63 -3.83 17.83 -3.13
N TRP A 64 -3.35 17.06 -4.11
CA TRP A 64 -2.00 16.49 -4.05
C TRP A 64 -0.90 17.56 -4.16
N SER A 65 -1.08 18.57 -4.99
CA SER A 65 -0.09 19.66 -5.12
C SER A 65 -0.04 20.58 -3.90
N SER A 66 -1.15 20.70 -3.20
CA SER A 66 -1.23 21.47 -1.94
C SER A 66 -0.71 20.69 -0.72
N LEU A 67 -0.33 19.42 -0.89
CA LEU A 67 0.11 18.55 0.20
C LEU A 67 1.52 17.98 -0.06
N PRO A 68 2.60 18.77 0.23
CA PRO A 68 3.97 18.35 -0.09
C PRO A 68 4.39 17.02 0.54
N GLU A 69 3.86 16.66 1.69
CA GLU A 69 4.15 15.37 2.35
C GLU A 69 3.66 14.16 1.55
N ALA A 70 2.69 14.34 0.65
CA ALA A 70 2.17 13.29 -0.22
C ALA A 70 3.06 12.98 -1.42
N LEU A 71 4.05 13.83 -1.73
CA LEU A 71 4.80 13.77 -2.98
C LEU A 71 5.42 12.39 -3.24
N LEU A 72 6.02 11.77 -2.22
CA LEU A 72 6.63 10.45 -2.39
C LEU A 72 5.60 9.39 -2.79
N GLN A 73 4.46 9.36 -2.11
CA GLN A 73 3.39 8.41 -2.43
C GLN A 73 2.79 8.68 -3.82
N VAL A 74 2.56 9.95 -4.16
CA VAL A 74 2.03 10.35 -5.47
C VAL A 74 2.97 9.92 -6.59
N THR A 75 4.28 10.15 -6.45
CA THR A 75 5.27 9.73 -7.45
C THR A 75 5.35 8.21 -7.61
N ILE A 76 5.21 7.44 -6.53
CA ILE A 76 5.16 5.98 -6.61
C ILE A 76 3.93 5.51 -7.39
N ILE A 77 2.77 6.10 -7.16
CA ILE A 77 1.52 5.73 -7.84
C ILE A 77 1.55 6.18 -9.31
N MET A 78 2.13 7.34 -9.60
CA MET A 78 2.28 7.82 -10.98
C MET A 78 3.35 7.06 -11.75
N GLY A 79 4.23 6.34 -11.08
CA GLY A 79 5.16 5.39 -11.67
C GLY A 79 4.53 4.02 -11.93
N ASP A 80 5.38 3.04 -12.22
CA ASP A 80 4.97 1.69 -12.64
C ASP A 80 4.17 0.93 -11.57
N ARG A 81 4.42 1.19 -10.28
CA ARG A 81 3.69 0.52 -9.18
C ARG A 81 2.21 0.86 -9.12
N GLY A 82 1.78 1.94 -9.76
CA GLY A 82 0.37 2.32 -9.83
C GLY A 82 -0.46 1.45 -10.77
N ILE A 83 0.17 0.67 -11.65
CA ILE A 83 -0.49 -0.19 -12.64
C ILE A 83 0.13 -1.60 -12.67
N PRO A 84 0.10 -2.35 -11.55
CA PRO A 84 0.57 -3.72 -11.54
C PRO A 84 -0.25 -4.58 -12.52
N SER A 85 0.38 -5.60 -13.11
CA SER A 85 -0.28 -6.48 -14.08
C SER A 85 -1.33 -7.39 -13.45
N SER A 86 -1.19 -7.70 -12.17
CA SER A 86 -2.16 -8.44 -11.37
C SER A 86 -1.87 -8.28 -9.87
N TYR A 87 -2.79 -8.73 -9.01
CA TYR A 87 -2.55 -8.79 -7.56
C TYR A 87 -1.39 -9.71 -7.17
N ARG A 88 -1.07 -10.71 -7.98
CA ARG A 88 0.02 -11.65 -7.72
C ARG A 88 1.41 -11.05 -7.95
N HIS A 89 1.51 -10.00 -8.78
CA HIS A 89 2.75 -9.38 -9.23
C HIS A 89 3.05 -8.04 -8.56
N MET A 90 2.59 -7.85 -7.34
CA MET A 90 2.87 -6.68 -6.51
C MET A 90 3.38 -7.09 -5.13
N HIS A 91 4.18 -6.23 -4.51
CA HIS A 91 4.55 -6.36 -3.11
C HIS A 91 3.42 -5.86 -2.20
N GLY A 92 3.47 -6.28 -0.93
CA GLY A 92 2.62 -5.73 0.13
C GLY A 92 3.47 -5.10 1.24
N PHE A 93 2.94 -4.05 1.85
CA PHE A 93 3.61 -3.32 2.94
C PHE A 93 2.60 -2.95 4.00
N SER A 94 3.02 -2.95 5.27
CA SER A 94 2.15 -2.51 6.36
C SER A 94 1.92 -0.99 6.35
N SER A 95 2.77 -0.21 5.69
CA SER A 95 2.84 1.26 5.75
C SER A 95 3.05 1.81 7.15
N HIS A 96 2.22 1.40 8.11
CA HIS A 96 2.32 1.73 9.52
C HIS A 96 3.45 0.97 10.22
N ALA A 97 4.02 1.57 11.26
CA ALA A 97 4.86 0.88 12.23
C ALA A 97 3.96 0.27 13.31
N TYR A 98 4.27 -0.96 13.69
CA TYR A 98 3.65 -1.67 14.81
C TYR A 98 4.69 -1.88 15.90
N SER A 99 4.29 -2.39 17.05
CA SER A 99 5.22 -2.78 18.10
C SER A 99 5.01 -4.23 18.51
N PHE A 100 6.11 -4.97 18.59
CA PHE A 100 6.15 -6.22 19.33
C PHE A 100 6.51 -5.92 20.80
N ILE A 101 5.83 -6.55 21.73
CA ILE A 101 6.09 -6.45 23.16
C ILE A 101 6.31 -7.87 23.65
N ASN A 102 7.50 -8.14 24.22
CA ASN A 102 7.85 -9.46 24.73
C ASN A 102 7.34 -9.66 26.18
N ALA A 103 7.59 -10.84 26.73
CA ALA A 103 7.19 -11.19 28.10
C ALA A 103 7.82 -10.28 29.17
N ASP A 104 8.99 -9.69 28.87
CA ASP A 104 9.69 -8.75 29.75
C ASP A 104 9.22 -7.29 29.58
N ASN A 105 8.13 -7.09 28.83
CA ASN A 105 7.56 -5.80 28.48
C ASN A 105 8.54 -4.89 27.68
N VAL A 106 9.49 -5.50 26.96
CA VAL A 106 10.40 -4.77 26.07
C VAL A 106 9.73 -4.59 24.72
N ARG A 107 9.70 -3.34 24.24
CA ARG A 107 9.10 -2.97 22.96
C ARG A 107 10.14 -2.97 21.85
N THR A 108 9.78 -3.54 20.71
CA THR A 108 10.52 -3.44 19.44
C THR A 108 9.57 -2.96 18.36
N TRP A 109 9.92 -1.88 17.69
CA TRP A 109 9.14 -1.36 16.57
C TRP A 109 9.35 -2.21 15.33
N VAL A 110 8.29 -2.37 14.52
CA VAL A 110 8.30 -3.26 13.38
C VAL A 110 7.53 -2.69 12.20
N LYS A 111 8.08 -2.88 11.00
CA LYS A 111 7.36 -2.75 9.72
C LYS A 111 7.41 -4.07 8.98
N PHE A 112 6.29 -4.42 8.36
CA PHE A 112 6.14 -5.66 7.58
C PHE A 112 6.28 -5.37 6.09
N HIS A 113 7.02 -6.23 5.40
CA HIS A 113 7.22 -6.22 3.97
C HIS A 113 6.90 -7.60 3.42
N PHE A 114 6.01 -7.68 2.45
CA PHE A 114 5.66 -8.91 1.76
C PHE A 114 6.15 -8.82 0.32
N ARG A 115 7.19 -9.56 -0.01
CA ARG A 115 7.77 -9.57 -1.35
C ARG A 115 7.20 -10.70 -2.16
N SER A 116 6.55 -10.37 -3.29
CA SER A 116 6.02 -11.36 -4.22
C SER A 116 7.15 -12.24 -4.74
N GLU A 117 6.99 -13.56 -4.66
CA GLU A 117 7.92 -14.55 -5.23
C GLU A 117 7.65 -14.80 -6.72
N GLN A 118 6.52 -14.32 -7.26
CA GLN A 118 6.20 -14.34 -8.68
C GLN A 118 6.95 -13.25 -9.47
N GLY A 119 7.66 -12.34 -8.77
CA GLY A 119 8.28 -11.16 -9.34
C GLY A 119 7.28 -10.00 -9.50
N ILE A 120 7.82 -8.84 -9.84
CA ILE A 120 7.06 -7.63 -10.13
C ILE A 120 6.84 -7.54 -11.63
N GLN A 121 5.59 -7.32 -12.02
CA GLN A 121 5.20 -7.04 -13.40
C GLN A 121 4.19 -5.91 -13.39
N ASN A 122 4.42 -4.92 -14.23
CA ASN A 122 3.53 -3.78 -14.37
C ASN A 122 3.05 -3.70 -15.83
N LEU A 123 1.88 -3.13 -16.02
CA LEU A 123 1.35 -2.80 -17.34
C LEU A 123 2.02 -1.53 -17.84
N THR A 124 2.03 -1.32 -19.15
CA THR A 124 2.20 -0.01 -19.73
C THR A 124 0.89 0.79 -19.61
N ASP A 125 0.95 2.11 -19.76
CA ASP A 125 -0.25 2.96 -19.74
C ASP A 125 -1.27 2.52 -20.79
N GLN A 126 -0.81 2.16 -21.99
CA GLN A 126 -1.69 1.70 -23.07
C GLN A 126 -2.34 0.35 -22.77
N GLU A 127 -1.57 -0.59 -22.22
CA GLU A 127 -2.13 -1.88 -21.79
C GLU A 127 -3.16 -1.71 -20.67
N ALA A 128 -2.86 -0.87 -19.67
CA ALA A 128 -3.78 -0.59 -18.57
C ALA A 128 -5.10 -0.01 -19.09
N GLN A 129 -5.05 0.97 -19.99
CA GLN A 129 -6.26 1.54 -20.61
C GLN A 129 -7.08 0.49 -21.38
N ASN A 130 -6.41 -0.37 -22.14
CA ASN A 130 -7.08 -1.45 -22.87
C ASN A 130 -7.76 -2.43 -21.90
N VAL A 131 -7.04 -2.88 -20.88
CA VAL A 131 -7.58 -3.82 -19.88
C VAL A 131 -8.75 -3.20 -19.12
N VAL A 132 -8.66 -1.94 -18.70
CA VAL A 132 -9.76 -1.21 -18.03
C VAL A 132 -11.03 -1.19 -18.88
N GLY A 133 -10.90 -1.05 -20.19
CA GLY A 133 -12.04 -1.04 -21.10
C GLY A 133 -12.61 -2.41 -21.43
N MET A 134 -11.77 -3.46 -21.44
CA MET A 134 -12.16 -4.81 -21.87
C MET A 134 -12.51 -5.75 -20.73
N ASP A 135 -11.82 -5.65 -19.59
CA ASP A 135 -12.00 -6.53 -18.43
C ASP A 135 -11.83 -5.75 -17.12
N ARG A 136 -12.92 -5.29 -16.57
CA ARG A 136 -12.94 -4.46 -15.35
C ARG A 136 -12.42 -5.20 -14.12
N GLU A 137 -12.59 -6.50 -14.06
CA GLU A 137 -12.24 -7.40 -12.95
C GLU A 137 -11.03 -8.27 -13.27
N SER A 138 -10.10 -7.76 -14.09
CA SER A 138 -8.96 -8.51 -14.62
C SER A 138 -8.05 -9.11 -13.53
N HIS A 139 -7.76 -8.36 -12.47
CA HIS A 139 -6.90 -8.82 -11.39
C HIS A 139 -7.61 -9.82 -10.48
N GLN A 140 -8.89 -9.59 -10.21
CA GLN A 140 -9.73 -10.53 -9.46
C GLN A 140 -9.85 -11.86 -10.21
N ARG A 141 -10.09 -11.82 -11.50
CA ARG A 141 -10.16 -13.01 -12.37
C ARG A 141 -8.84 -13.76 -12.40
N ASP A 142 -7.71 -13.04 -12.53
CA ASP A 142 -6.37 -13.63 -12.53
C ASP A 142 -6.10 -14.39 -11.22
N LEU A 143 -6.35 -13.75 -10.08
CA LEU A 143 -6.13 -14.35 -8.77
C LEU A 143 -7.01 -15.58 -8.55
N TYR A 144 -8.31 -15.46 -8.81
CA TYR A 144 -9.25 -16.56 -8.69
C TYR A 144 -8.85 -17.76 -9.57
N THR A 145 -8.55 -17.49 -10.84
CA THR A 145 -8.17 -18.54 -11.80
C THR A 145 -6.85 -19.20 -11.42
N ALA A 146 -5.89 -18.44 -10.89
CA ALA A 146 -4.63 -19.00 -10.44
C ALA A 146 -4.82 -19.96 -9.24
N ILE A 147 -5.67 -19.60 -8.29
CA ILE A 147 -6.00 -20.43 -7.13
C ILE A 147 -6.72 -21.72 -7.59
N GLU A 148 -7.74 -21.61 -8.44
CA GLU A 148 -8.47 -22.77 -8.99
C GLU A 148 -7.56 -23.76 -9.72
N LYS A 149 -6.53 -23.26 -10.39
CA LYS A 149 -5.53 -24.10 -11.09
C LYS A 149 -4.40 -24.63 -10.19
N GLY A 150 -4.43 -24.36 -8.89
CA GLY A 150 -3.38 -24.74 -7.95
C GLY A 150 -2.09 -23.93 -8.08
N MET A 151 -2.09 -22.84 -8.84
CA MET A 151 -0.96 -21.92 -9.00
C MET A 151 -1.01 -20.85 -7.89
N TYR A 152 -0.84 -21.30 -6.65
CA TYR A 152 -0.96 -20.43 -5.47
C TYR A 152 0.11 -19.35 -5.45
N PRO A 153 -0.26 -18.06 -5.42
CA PRO A 153 0.70 -16.98 -5.29
C PRO A 153 1.38 -17.01 -3.92
N LYS A 154 2.65 -16.62 -3.90
CA LYS A 154 3.48 -16.65 -2.70
C LYS A 154 4.10 -15.29 -2.44
N TRP A 155 4.18 -14.93 -1.17
CA TRP A 155 4.92 -13.76 -0.70
C TRP A 155 5.84 -14.18 0.44
N LYS A 156 7.08 -13.72 0.38
CA LYS A 156 8.00 -13.85 1.50
C LYS A 156 7.84 -12.66 2.44
N MET A 157 7.54 -12.93 3.69
CA MET A 157 7.44 -11.92 4.71
C MET A 157 8.83 -11.55 5.23
N TYR A 158 9.10 -10.26 5.28
CA TYR A 158 10.25 -9.66 5.94
C TYR A 158 9.77 -8.70 7.01
N VAL A 159 10.52 -8.63 8.07
CA VAL A 159 10.26 -7.73 9.19
C VAL A 159 11.45 -6.79 9.34
N GLN A 160 11.20 -5.50 9.29
CA GLN A 160 12.21 -4.50 9.62
C GLN A 160 12.02 -4.11 11.08
N LEU A 161 13.04 -4.33 11.89
CA LEU A 161 13.02 -4.11 13.33
C LEU A 161 13.76 -2.81 13.68
N MET A 162 13.33 -2.16 14.76
CA MET A 162 13.95 -0.96 15.33
C MET A 162 13.73 -0.98 16.84
N SER A 163 14.80 -0.83 17.61
CA SER A 163 14.69 -0.68 19.06
C SER A 163 14.09 0.69 19.43
N GLU A 164 13.66 0.83 20.68
CA GLU A 164 13.15 2.12 21.20
C GLU A 164 14.25 3.18 21.20
N ASP A 165 15.48 2.80 21.54
CA ASP A 165 16.64 3.71 21.56
C ASP A 165 16.98 4.20 20.15
N GLU A 166 17.00 3.32 19.15
CA GLU A 166 17.20 3.71 17.75
C GLU A 166 16.09 4.64 17.27
N ALA A 167 14.84 4.36 17.60
CA ALA A 167 13.71 5.21 17.22
C ALA A 167 13.84 6.64 17.81
N ASN A 168 14.29 6.74 19.08
CA ASN A 168 14.48 8.02 19.76
C ASN A 168 15.68 8.82 19.21
N GLN A 169 16.68 8.16 18.64
CA GLN A 169 17.88 8.79 18.06
C GLN A 169 17.68 9.20 16.59
N MET A 170 16.61 8.77 15.93
CA MET A 170 16.39 9.11 14.53
C MET A 170 16.16 10.60 14.33
N LYS A 171 16.87 11.20 13.39
CA LYS A 171 16.70 12.61 12.99
C LYS A 171 15.28 12.93 12.51
N ASN A 172 14.65 11.98 11.81
CA ASN A 172 13.28 12.08 11.37
C ASN A 172 12.42 11.11 12.18
N ASN A 173 11.22 11.53 12.54
CA ASN A 173 10.30 10.66 13.28
C ASN A 173 10.04 9.37 12.47
N PRO A 174 10.42 8.18 12.97
CA PRO A 174 10.28 6.91 12.26
C PRO A 174 8.81 6.48 12.08
N PHE A 175 7.88 7.10 12.80
CA PHE A 175 6.45 6.79 12.73
C PHE A 175 5.71 7.60 11.66
N TYR A 176 6.40 8.48 10.93
CA TYR A 176 5.79 9.19 9.81
C TYR A 176 5.50 8.24 8.65
N LEU A 177 4.22 8.09 8.31
CA LEU A 177 3.74 7.23 7.23
C LEU A 177 4.23 7.65 5.84
N THR A 178 4.61 8.90 5.70
CA THR A 178 5.10 9.48 4.43
C THR A 178 6.57 9.18 4.16
N LYS A 179 7.26 8.45 5.05
CA LYS A 179 8.69 8.16 4.96
C LYS A 179 8.98 6.67 5.14
N MET A 180 9.95 6.20 4.36
CA MET A 180 10.52 4.86 4.55
C MET A 180 11.53 4.88 5.70
N TRP A 181 11.65 3.75 6.40
CA TRP A 181 12.80 3.52 7.26
C TRP A 181 14.03 3.27 6.39
N TYR A 182 15.14 3.88 6.75
CA TYR A 182 16.41 3.57 6.09
C TYR A 182 16.75 2.10 6.36
N LYS A 183 17.22 1.39 5.33
CA LYS A 183 17.88 0.12 5.55
C LYS A 183 19.24 0.43 6.20
N TYR A 184 19.49 -0.16 7.34
CA TYR A 184 20.85 -0.37 7.80
C TYR A 184 21.36 -1.57 7.01
N ASP A 185 22.46 -1.37 6.27
CA ASP A 185 23.18 -2.46 5.62
C ASP A 185 23.85 -3.35 6.68
#